data_e898e9f1d4f4e90a4beb5fc6157636f3
#
_entry.id   e898e9f1d4f4e90a4beb5fc6157636f3
#
_cell.length_a   1.000
_cell.length_b   1.000
_cell.length_c   1.000
_cell.angle_alpha   90.00
_cell.angle_beta   90.00
_cell.angle_gamma   90.00
#
_symmetry.space_group_name_H-M   'P 1'
#
loop_
_entity.id
_entity.type
_entity.pdbx_description
1 polymer ?
#
loop_
_entity_poly.entity_id
_entity_poly.type
_entity_poly.pdbx_seq_one_letter_code
_entity_poly.pdbx_strand_id
1 'polypeptide(L)'
;MDKKSQSTVALLRETESAKNDLARLQSRSKVIDTFLRDYQLKESELNALKEDIDETTEIVGGVSTSSSRAITPMFYKALRRVKQIHKNCAHLLRTQHQRSGLELMDVMSGHMDQAHEKLCRWVQSEVRIAAENEFDSTSSFSADAEERLEQVGKALRVLRSRPTLHQYCVEEIARTRHNALFRHFIAALTRGGQSGKAPIEARAHDPVRYISDMLGWIHQAVANERDVCNALFLSADTSMLSDEDDNDDENNASGANADEVKKDEHTNGVMYNNMEEIAKDTMVKIMDSLSRPLRVRVEQALAGTPDALETYKITGVLHFYSGVLEQLLSSTTASPSEEEKGAAGGLVEAVKMCAKAAQTSFNDDAIVKGAAITRNPPVPQTGLHAPPIVQERLDVAISILKAASADVPSSDGFTGGGEQSGMNEHGNAGADKIIVKVLDAIVDPVIEACELGANKLMEVNSTIIGGSKTVPWAADAYVLNCLGAMHTPLKQYQLAQAKTQDLTRRISKKATDIADNHAESILNECGLLDVLERVSLYQERSSGVMSQDPSLTLDIISKALQGLVESAKEGAPDFQEIQSPRVRLDIQNRFSNRLIEAYTRVYIAVLNPNAGYGSNARDQIKHAPDALSTIFGM
;
A
#
# COMPACT_ATOMS: atom_id res chain seq x y z
N MET A 1 103.69 -6.85 52.31
CA MET A 1 102.27 -7.29 52.04
C MET A 1 101.37 -6.16 51.47
N ASP A 2 101.74 -4.93 51.59
CA ASP A 2 100.90 -3.76 51.25
C ASP A 2 100.70 -3.48 49.72
N LYS A 3 101.64 -3.81 48.86
CA LYS A 3 101.46 -3.57 47.42
C LYS A 3 100.46 -4.54 46.73
N LYS A 4 100.29 -5.77 47.19
CA LYS A 4 99.27 -6.70 46.68
C LYS A 4 97.89 -6.30 47.14
N SER A 5 97.75 -5.81 48.36
CA SER A 5 96.46 -5.30 48.89
C SER A 5 95.98 -4.02 48.19
N GLN A 6 96.87 -3.09 47.86
CA GLN A 6 96.55 -1.95 47.10
C GLN A 6 96.18 -2.20 45.65
N SER A 7 96.83 -3.19 45.03
CA SER A 7 96.45 -3.64 43.65
C SER A 7 95.11 -4.32 43.62
N THR A 8 94.73 -5.14 44.62
CA THR A 8 93.39 -5.78 44.70
C THR A 8 92.27 -4.76 44.99
N VAL A 9 92.52 -3.76 45.80
CA VAL A 9 91.55 -2.66 46.05
C VAL A 9 91.34 -1.80 44.80
N ALA A 10 92.44 -1.54 44.03
CA ALA A 10 92.33 -0.79 42.76
C ALA A 10 91.48 -1.59 41.73
N LEU A 11 91.77 -2.93 41.61
CA LEU A 11 90.98 -3.80 40.74
C LEU A 11 89.52 -3.91 41.17
N LEU A 12 89.22 -3.97 42.46
CA LEU A 12 87.90 -3.97 42.99
C LEU A 12 87.12 -2.63 42.63
N ARG A 13 87.82 -1.51 42.77
CA ARG A 13 87.25 -0.24 42.37
C ARG A 13 86.98 -0.12 40.85
N GLU A 14 87.88 -0.59 40.03
CA GLU A 14 87.69 -0.67 38.57
C GLU A 14 86.55 -1.59 38.20
N THR A 15 86.46 -2.77 38.85
CA THR A 15 85.36 -3.71 38.61
C THR A 15 83.98 -3.12 39.09
N GLU A 16 83.94 -2.43 40.21
CA GLU A 16 82.72 -1.67 40.68
C GLU A 16 82.35 -0.53 39.74
N SER A 17 83.33 0.26 39.28
CA SER A 17 83.12 1.29 38.30
C SER A 17 82.56 0.73 36.98
N ALA A 18 83.21 -0.33 36.45
CA ALA A 18 82.75 -1.02 35.25
C ALA A 18 81.34 -1.61 35.40
N LYS A 19 81.03 -2.20 36.58
CA LYS A 19 79.66 -2.72 36.89
C LYS A 19 78.64 -1.64 36.95
N ASN A 20 78.99 -0.49 37.55
CA ASN A 20 78.06 0.69 37.59
C ASN A 20 77.85 1.30 36.21
N ASP A 21 78.90 1.40 35.38
CA ASP A 21 78.80 1.84 34.00
C ASP A 21 77.95 0.90 33.13
N LEU A 22 78.11 -0.41 33.33
CA LEU A 22 77.29 -1.44 32.65
C LEU A 22 75.84 -1.34 33.07
N ALA A 23 75.52 -1.19 34.35
CA ALA A 23 74.17 -0.99 34.85
C ALA A 23 73.54 0.30 34.29
N ARG A 24 74.33 1.37 34.19
CA ARG A 24 73.90 2.63 33.59
C ARG A 24 73.62 2.51 32.10
N LEU A 25 74.47 1.80 31.35
CA LEU A 25 74.26 1.53 29.93
C LEU A 25 73.06 0.63 29.70
N GLN A 26 72.85 -0.39 30.52
CA GLN A 26 71.69 -1.26 30.47
C GLN A 26 70.38 -0.49 30.75
N SER A 27 70.38 0.44 31.74
CA SER A 27 69.25 1.30 32.02
C SER A 27 68.93 2.23 30.85
N ARG A 28 69.97 2.81 30.23
CA ARG A 28 69.82 3.64 29.03
C ARG A 28 69.30 2.85 27.85
N SER A 29 69.80 1.66 27.61
CA SER A 29 69.30 0.77 26.56
C SER A 29 67.81 0.47 26.74
N LYS A 30 67.40 0.11 27.96
CA LYS A 30 65.98 -0.16 28.27
C LYS A 30 65.09 1.07 28.00
N VAL A 31 65.54 2.25 28.35
CA VAL A 31 64.79 3.50 28.08
C VAL A 31 64.69 3.77 26.59
N ILE A 32 65.78 3.59 25.82
CA ILE A 32 65.78 3.73 24.36
C ILE A 32 64.86 2.68 23.71
N ASP A 33 64.96 1.42 24.14
CA ASP A 33 64.14 0.33 23.61
C ASP A 33 62.65 0.58 23.86
N THR A 34 62.29 1.10 25.05
CA THR A 34 60.93 1.47 25.39
C THR A 34 60.44 2.64 24.53
N PHE A 35 61.31 3.68 24.36
CA PHE A 35 61.00 4.83 23.52
C PHE A 35 60.78 4.45 22.06
N LEU A 36 61.68 3.61 21.50
CA LEU A 36 61.51 3.12 20.13
C LEU A 36 60.27 2.27 19.97
N ARG A 37 59.95 1.41 20.95
CA ARG A 37 58.73 0.66 20.97
C ARG A 37 57.48 1.56 20.99
N ASP A 38 57.46 2.63 21.75
CA ASP A 38 56.28 3.46 22.00
C ASP A 38 56.09 4.54 20.93
N TYR A 39 57.15 4.97 20.22
CA TYR A 39 57.12 6.11 19.28
C TYR A 39 57.63 5.81 17.87
N GLN A 40 58.09 4.59 17.56
CA GLN A 40 58.55 4.24 16.23
C GLN A 40 57.67 3.17 15.57
N LEU A 41 57.37 3.37 14.27
CA LEU A 41 56.75 2.36 13.41
C LEU A 41 57.81 1.31 12.96
N LYS A 42 57.44 0.06 12.94
CA LYS A 42 58.27 -1.01 12.35
C LYS A 42 58.26 -0.88 10.83
N GLU A 43 59.33 -1.30 10.19
CA GLU A 43 59.45 -1.25 8.72
C GLU A 43 58.34 -2.09 8.03
N SER A 44 57.94 -3.22 8.61
CA SER A 44 56.81 -4.01 8.14
C SER A 44 55.47 -3.30 8.21
N GLU A 45 55.24 -2.48 9.26
CA GLU A 45 54.05 -1.67 9.43
C GLU A 45 54.02 -0.49 8.43
N LEU A 46 55.17 0.14 8.22
CA LEU A 46 55.31 1.24 7.27
C LEU A 46 55.13 0.74 5.82
N ASN A 47 55.66 -0.44 5.49
CA ASN A 47 55.46 -1.05 4.18
C ASN A 47 53.99 -1.42 3.95
N ALA A 48 53.28 -1.98 4.95
CA ALA A 48 51.86 -2.27 4.85
C ALA A 48 51.00 -1.01 4.60
N LEU A 49 51.40 0.14 5.16
CA LEU A 49 50.73 1.43 4.88
C LEU A 49 51.03 1.99 3.49
N LYS A 50 52.26 1.74 2.97
CA LYS A 50 52.73 2.23 1.67
C LYS A 50 52.45 1.33 0.48
N GLU A 51 52.13 0.06 0.73
CA GLU A 51 51.87 -0.93 -0.31
C GLU A 51 50.75 -0.46 -1.24
N ASP A 52 51.03 -0.22 -2.52
CA ASP A 52 50.04 0.25 -3.48
C ASP A 52 49.00 -0.83 -3.74
N ILE A 53 47.72 -0.41 -3.76
CA ILE A 53 46.57 -1.24 -4.09
C ILE A 53 46.34 -1.08 -5.60
N ASP A 54 47.27 -1.59 -6.40
CA ASP A 54 47.11 -1.59 -7.84
C ASP A 54 46.10 -2.67 -8.28
N GLU A 55 45.18 -2.29 -9.16
CA GLU A 55 44.26 -3.21 -9.82
C GLU A 55 45.07 -4.21 -10.64
N THR A 56 45.17 -5.45 -10.17
CA THR A 56 45.75 -6.54 -10.98
C THR A 56 44.66 -7.09 -11.88
N THR A 57 44.76 -6.86 -13.19
CA THR A 57 43.93 -7.49 -14.19
C THR A 57 44.46 -8.92 -14.40
N GLU A 58 43.83 -9.90 -13.77
CA GLU A 58 44.11 -11.31 -14.08
C GLU A 58 43.22 -11.76 -15.24
N ILE A 59 43.86 -12.29 -16.28
CA ILE A 59 43.16 -12.90 -17.41
C ILE A 59 43.05 -14.40 -17.13
N VAL A 60 41.92 -14.81 -16.57
CA VAL A 60 41.61 -16.23 -16.39
C VAL A 60 40.59 -16.64 -17.45
N GLY A 61 41.04 -17.51 -18.37
CA GLY A 61 40.13 -18.11 -19.38
C GLY A 61 39.54 -17.17 -20.44
N GLY A 62 40.19 -16.03 -20.74
CA GLY A 62 39.76 -15.08 -21.78
C GLY A 62 38.78 -14.03 -21.32
N VAL A 63 38.44 -14.00 -20.03
CA VAL A 63 37.61 -12.93 -19.43
C VAL A 63 38.54 -12.13 -18.52
N SER A 64 38.58 -10.80 -18.73
CA SER A 64 39.33 -9.88 -17.88
C SER A 64 38.55 -9.67 -16.59
N THR A 65 38.90 -10.34 -15.51
CA THR A 65 38.39 -10.06 -14.17
C THR A 65 39.34 -9.10 -13.48
N SER A 66 38.88 -7.86 -13.27
CA SER A 66 39.59 -6.91 -12.40
C SER A 66 39.40 -7.36 -10.95
N SER A 67 40.45 -7.81 -10.32
CA SER A 67 40.50 -8.16 -8.90
C SER A 67 41.26 -7.07 -8.17
N SER A 68 40.59 -6.37 -7.27
CA SER A 68 41.29 -5.49 -6.32
C SER A 68 41.94 -6.32 -5.24
N ARG A 69 43.18 -5.96 -4.89
CA ARG A 69 43.91 -6.63 -3.83
C ARG A 69 43.28 -6.34 -2.48
N ALA A 70 42.84 -7.36 -1.75
CA ALA A 70 42.22 -7.19 -0.44
C ALA A 70 43.17 -6.45 0.53
N ILE A 71 42.60 -5.57 1.33
CA ILE A 71 43.35 -4.87 2.39
C ILE A 71 43.78 -5.92 3.43
N THR A 72 45.08 -6.00 3.65
CA THR A 72 45.64 -6.98 4.59
C THR A 72 45.29 -6.62 6.04
N PRO A 73 45.12 -7.61 6.94
CA PRO A 73 44.92 -7.32 8.37
C PRO A 73 46.09 -6.53 8.97
N MET A 74 47.29 -6.63 8.39
CA MET A 74 48.47 -5.83 8.78
C MET A 74 48.27 -4.34 8.56
N PHE A 75 47.54 -3.93 7.54
CA PHE A 75 47.19 -2.51 7.30
C PHE A 75 46.39 -1.92 8.47
N TYR A 76 45.35 -2.59 8.92
CA TYR A 76 44.53 -2.14 10.05
C TYR A 76 45.37 -2.11 11.35
N LYS A 77 46.24 -3.08 11.55
CA LYS A 77 47.16 -3.13 12.70
C LYS A 77 48.15 -1.96 12.65
N ALA A 78 48.72 -1.69 11.49
CA ALA A 78 49.63 -0.57 11.29
C ALA A 78 48.93 0.77 11.52
N LEU A 79 47.69 0.95 11.00
CA LEU A 79 46.90 2.18 11.21
C LEU A 79 46.54 2.40 12.69
N ARG A 80 46.21 1.31 13.43
CA ARG A 80 45.96 1.36 14.87
C ARG A 80 47.24 1.79 15.59
N ARG A 81 48.37 1.26 15.19
CA ARG A 81 49.70 1.64 15.75
C ARG A 81 50.03 3.12 15.51
N VAL A 82 49.77 3.63 14.32
CA VAL A 82 49.97 5.07 14.03
C VAL A 82 49.05 5.95 14.92
N LYS A 83 47.80 5.57 15.12
CA LYS A 83 46.88 6.25 16.04
C LYS A 83 47.40 6.24 17.48
N GLN A 84 47.94 5.10 17.93
CA GLN A 84 48.54 4.97 19.27
C GLN A 84 49.77 5.86 19.44
N ILE A 85 50.67 5.84 18.47
CA ILE A 85 51.86 6.73 18.50
C ILE A 85 51.45 8.20 18.52
N HIS A 86 50.46 8.56 17.69
CA HIS A 86 49.94 9.94 17.67
C HIS A 86 49.34 10.34 19.04
N LYS A 87 48.58 9.47 19.73
CA LYS A 87 48.09 9.71 21.10
C LYS A 87 49.26 9.84 22.07
N ASN A 88 50.29 8.94 21.97
CA ASN A 88 51.48 8.96 22.83
C ASN A 88 52.27 10.26 22.67
N CYS A 89 52.30 10.87 21.47
CA CYS A 89 52.99 12.16 21.24
C CYS A 89 52.39 13.28 22.09
N ALA A 90 51.07 13.20 22.47
CA ALA A 90 50.46 14.15 23.38
C ALA A 90 51.12 14.16 24.77
N HIS A 91 51.73 13.06 25.23
CA HIS A 91 52.52 13.02 26.45
C HIS A 91 53.84 13.77 26.30
N LEU A 92 54.53 13.64 25.15
CA LEU A 92 55.76 14.38 24.87
C LEU A 92 55.56 15.89 24.88
N LEU A 93 54.39 16.38 24.44
CA LEU A 93 54.03 17.80 24.46
C LEU A 93 53.96 18.38 25.89
N ARG A 94 53.72 17.54 26.91
CA ARG A 94 53.69 17.92 28.33
C ARG A 94 55.05 17.88 28.98
N THR A 95 56.08 17.39 28.28
CA THR A 95 57.46 17.30 28.77
C THR A 95 58.35 18.37 28.16
N GLN A 96 59.65 18.35 28.46
CA GLN A 96 60.65 19.28 27.87
C GLN A 96 60.95 18.98 26.38
N HIS A 97 60.34 17.92 25.79
CA HIS A 97 60.57 17.49 24.40
C HIS A 97 59.44 17.89 23.45
N GLN A 98 58.87 19.06 23.68
CA GLN A 98 57.67 19.54 22.91
C GLN A 98 57.92 19.57 21.41
N ARG A 99 59.08 20.05 20.95
CA ARG A 99 59.40 20.14 19.51
C ARG A 99 59.41 18.77 18.83
N SER A 100 60.07 17.78 19.43
CA SER A 100 60.12 16.42 18.91
C SER A 100 58.74 15.76 18.94
N GLY A 101 57.92 16.06 19.96
CA GLY A 101 56.53 15.64 20.04
C GLY A 101 55.67 16.15 18.90
N LEU A 102 55.83 17.44 18.55
CA LEU A 102 55.12 18.09 17.43
C LEU A 102 55.56 17.52 16.08
N GLU A 103 56.87 17.36 15.85
CA GLU A 103 57.42 16.80 14.61
C GLU A 103 56.92 15.34 14.39
N LEU A 104 56.92 14.49 15.44
CA LEU A 104 56.40 13.14 15.36
C LEU A 104 54.87 13.11 15.13
N MET A 105 54.14 13.98 15.79
CA MET A 105 52.72 14.09 15.66
C MET A 105 52.28 14.49 14.23
N ASP A 106 53.02 15.43 13.62
CA ASP A 106 52.80 15.84 12.22
C ASP A 106 53.07 14.70 11.24
N VAL A 107 54.19 13.95 11.41
CA VAL A 107 54.52 12.78 10.61
C VAL A 107 53.43 11.68 10.74
N MET A 108 52.97 11.40 11.97
CA MET A 108 51.92 10.42 12.20
C MET A 108 50.59 10.85 11.63
N SER A 109 50.27 12.16 11.72
CA SER A 109 49.06 12.70 11.05
C SER A 109 49.10 12.53 9.54
N GLY A 110 50.27 12.81 8.91
CA GLY A 110 50.47 12.58 7.49
C GLY A 110 50.27 11.09 7.08
N HIS A 111 50.80 10.14 7.88
CA HIS A 111 50.56 8.73 7.64
C HIS A 111 49.10 8.32 7.84
N MET A 112 48.40 8.87 8.81
CA MET A 112 46.96 8.65 9.00
C MET A 112 46.16 9.15 7.81
N ASP A 113 46.43 10.35 7.32
CA ASP A 113 45.70 10.94 6.20
C ASP A 113 45.92 10.15 4.91
N GLN A 114 47.17 9.77 4.61
CA GLN A 114 47.48 8.88 3.47
C GLN A 114 46.77 7.53 3.59
N ALA A 115 46.74 6.91 4.77
CA ALA A 115 46.10 5.64 5.00
C ALA A 115 44.56 5.75 4.81
N HIS A 116 43.93 6.81 5.30
CA HIS A 116 42.48 7.02 5.10
C HIS A 116 42.13 7.32 3.63
N GLU A 117 42.94 8.11 2.92
CA GLU A 117 42.74 8.31 1.47
C GLU A 117 42.87 7.02 0.68
N LYS A 118 43.87 6.20 1.01
CA LYS A 118 44.08 4.90 0.40
C LYS A 118 42.89 3.98 0.64
N LEU A 119 42.39 3.93 1.87
CA LEU A 119 41.21 3.17 2.25
C LEU A 119 39.97 3.62 1.48
N CYS A 120 39.80 4.93 1.31
CA CYS A 120 38.71 5.52 0.53
C CYS A 120 38.79 5.09 -0.96
N ARG A 121 39.97 5.18 -1.59
CA ARG A 121 40.16 4.74 -2.99
C ARG A 121 39.88 3.24 -3.16
N TRP A 122 40.33 2.42 -2.20
CA TRP A 122 40.07 0.99 -2.22
C TRP A 122 38.58 0.68 -2.13
N VAL A 123 37.82 1.33 -1.23
CA VAL A 123 36.36 1.17 -1.11
C VAL A 123 35.67 1.49 -2.42
N GLN A 124 36.07 2.58 -3.10
CA GLN A 124 35.51 2.95 -4.39
C GLN A 124 35.78 1.93 -5.49
N SER A 125 37.04 1.43 -5.56
CA SER A 125 37.41 0.40 -6.51
C SER A 125 36.62 -0.90 -6.28
N GLU A 126 36.52 -1.34 -5.03
CA GLU A 126 35.84 -2.58 -4.68
C GLU A 126 34.34 -2.52 -4.95
N VAL A 127 33.69 -1.40 -4.62
CA VAL A 127 32.26 -1.19 -4.91
C VAL A 127 32.01 -1.18 -6.42
N ARG A 128 32.90 -0.58 -7.22
CA ARG A 128 32.77 -0.58 -8.68
C ARG A 128 32.94 -1.98 -9.25
N ILE A 129 33.94 -2.73 -8.81
CA ILE A 129 34.17 -4.11 -9.23
C ILE A 129 33.00 -5.02 -8.84
N ALA A 130 32.47 -4.87 -7.62
CA ALA A 130 31.29 -5.61 -7.18
C ALA A 130 30.08 -5.32 -8.08
N ALA A 131 29.83 -4.07 -8.44
CA ALA A 131 28.73 -3.65 -9.30
C ALA A 131 28.88 -4.15 -10.75
N GLU A 132 30.11 -4.31 -11.25
CA GLU A 132 30.39 -4.89 -12.57
C GLU A 132 30.26 -6.42 -12.56
N ASN A 133 30.75 -7.10 -11.52
CA ASN A 133 30.70 -8.55 -11.38
C ASN A 133 29.28 -9.07 -11.12
N GLU A 134 28.40 -8.32 -10.41
CA GLU A 134 26.99 -8.67 -10.25
C GLU A 134 26.25 -8.76 -11.59
N PHE A 135 26.72 -8.02 -12.61
CA PHE A 135 26.14 -8.07 -13.95
C PHE A 135 26.51 -9.36 -14.70
N ASP A 136 27.72 -9.89 -14.47
CA ASP A 136 28.25 -11.03 -15.24
C ASP A 136 28.09 -12.39 -14.55
N SER A 137 27.84 -12.45 -13.23
CA SER A 137 27.80 -13.70 -12.47
C SER A 137 26.40 -14.27 -12.31
N THR A 138 26.27 -15.54 -12.71
CA THR A 138 25.04 -16.36 -12.58
C THR A 138 24.74 -16.82 -11.16
N SER A 139 25.60 -16.54 -10.18
CA SER A 139 25.44 -16.91 -8.78
C SER A 139 25.39 -15.68 -7.89
N SER A 140 24.16 -15.27 -7.55
CA SER A 140 23.94 -14.37 -6.43
C SER A 140 24.57 -14.92 -5.16
N PHE A 141 25.40 -14.10 -4.48
CA PHE A 141 26.01 -14.41 -3.18
C PHE A 141 26.95 -15.65 -3.18
N SER A 142 28.06 -15.54 -3.89
CA SER A 142 29.21 -16.40 -3.55
C SER A 142 29.74 -15.98 -2.18
N ALA A 143 30.23 -16.91 -1.38
CA ALA A 143 30.85 -16.64 -0.08
C ALA A 143 31.93 -15.54 -0.18
N ASP A 144 32.62 -15.48 -1.32
CA ASP A 144 33.63 -14.46 -1.63
C ASP A 144 33.03 -13.03 -1.74
N ALA A 145 31.81 -12.89 -2.25
CA ALA A 145 31.13 -11.59 -2.35
C ALA A 145 30.70 -11.08 -0.97
N GLU A 146 30.23 -11.96 -0.10
CA GLU A 146 29.85 -11.62 1.28
C GLU A 146 31.08 -11.21 2.10
N GLU A 147 32.21 -11.93 1.97
CA GLU A 147 33.48 -11.58 2.62
C GLU A 147 33.99 -10.21 2.17
N ARG A 148 33.92 -9.90 0.86
CA ARG A 148 34.30 -8.58 0.32
C ARG A 148 33.39 -7.47 0.87
N LEU A 149 32.09 -7.71 0.92
CA LEU A 149 31.12 -6.75 1.46
C LEU A 149 31.43 -6.46 2.94
N GLU A 150 31.77 -7.48 3.72
CA GLU A 150 32.17 -7.34 5.12
C GLU A 150 33.48 -6.52 5.25
N GLN A 151 34.46 -6.76 4.39
CA GLN A 151 35.72 -5.99 4.35
C GLN A 151 35.45 -4.51 4.02
N VAL A 152 34.55 -4.21 3.07
CA VAL A 152 34.15 -2.83 2.76
C VAL A 152 33.43 -2.20 3.97
N GLY A 153 32.57 -2.93 4.66
CA GLY A 153 31.93 -2.48 5.90
C GLY A 153 32.96 -2.14 7.01
N LYS A 154 34.02 -2.98 7.17
CA LYS A 154 35.15 -2.71 8.09
C LYS A 154 35.88 -1.42 7.71
N ALA A 155 36.13 -1.21 6.43
CA ALA A 155 36.78 -0.01 5.93
C ALA A 155 35.95 1.26 6.18
N LEU A 156 34.66 1.23 5.93
CA LEU A 156 33.73 2.33 6.20
C LEU A 156 33.68 2.69 7.69
N ARG A 157 33.71 1.69 8.57
CA ARG A 157 33.78 1.93 10.03
C ARG A 157 35.05 2.68 10.43
N VAL A 158 36.21 2.34 9.87
CA VAL A 158 37.47 3.05 10.11
C VAL A 158 37.43 4.48 9.58
N LEU A 159 36.80 4.69 8.41
CA LEU A 159 36.63 6.01 7.79
C LEU A 159 35.71 6.95 8.57
N ARG A 160 34.89 6.46 9.52
CA ARG A 160 34.06 7.32 10.40
C ARG A 160 34.89 8.36 11.17
N SER A 161 36.16 8.05 11.46
CA SER A 161 37.08 9.02 12.08
C SER A 161 37.35 10.26 11.20
N ARG A 162 37.01 10.21 9.90
CA ARG A 162 37.15 11.29 8.91
C ARG A 162 35.82 11.52 8.19
N PRO A 163 34.88 12.33 8.73
CA PRO A 163 33.50 12.44 8.24
C PRO A 163 33.40 12.80 6.76
N THR A 164 34.27 13.66 6.25
CA THR A 164 34.29 14.08 4.84
C THR A 164 34.59 12.93 3.89
N LEU A 165 35.58 12.09 4.20
CA LEU A 165 35.93 10.93 3.40
C LEU A 165 34.87 9.83 3.51
N HIS A 166 34.31 9.63 4.71
CA HIS A 166 33.22 8.71 4.92
C HIS A 166 31.99 9.07 4.09
N GLN A 167 31.53 10.33 4.16
CA GLN A 167 30.39 10.81 3.40
C GLN A 167 30.63 10.66 1.89
N TYR A 168 31.84 10.99 1.42
CA TYR A 168 32.20 10.83 0.02
C TYR A 168 32.13 9.36 -0.43
N CYS A 169 32.61 8.40 0.41
CA CYS A 169 32.47 6.98 0.11
C CYS A 169 31.02 6.53 0.07
N VAL A 170 30.18 6.98 1.01
CA VAL A 170 28.75 6.65 1.06
C VAL A 170 28.02 7.15 -0.20
N GLU A 171 28.31 8.38 -0.62
CA GLU A 171 27.71 8.94 -1.84
C GLU A 171 28.16 8.18 -3.11
N GLU A 172 29.42 7.77 -3.16
CA GLU A 172 29.94 6.99 -4.29
C GLU A 172 29.34 5.56 -4.33
N ILE A 173 29.15 4.93 -3.16
CA ILE A 173 28.43 3.66 -3.04
C ILE A 173 26.99 3.83 -3.57
N ALA A 174 26.27 4.83 -3.07
CA ALA A 174 24.92 5.10 -3.52
C ALA A 174 24.84 5.30 -5.04
N ARG A 175 25.75 6.10 -5.62
CA ARG A 175 25.79 6.40 -7.05
C ARG A 175 26.12 5.15 -7.89
N THR A 176 27.06 4.36 -7.46
CA THR A 176 27.48 3.17 -8.20
C THR A 176 26.40 2.10 -8.20
N ARG A 177 25.77 1.84 -7.04
CA ARG A 177 24.67 0.89 -6.93
C ARG A 177 23.40 1.38 -7.63
N HIS A 178 23.08 2.68 -7.54
CA HIS A 178 22.00 3.29 -8.31
C HIS A 178 22.13 2.98 -9.82
N ASN A 179 23.34 3.20 -10.38
CA ASN A 179 23.59 2.93 -11.80
C ASN A 179 23.57 1.43 -12.13
N ALA A 180 24.09 0.58 -11.25
CA ALA A 180 24.08 -0.87 -11.42
C ALA A 180 22.64 -1.40 -11.40
N LEU A 181 21.84 -1.01 -10.41
CA LEU A 181 20.46 -1.42 -10.26
C LEU A 181 19.60 -1.00 -11.46
N PHE A 182 19.80 0.23 -11.94
CA PHE A 182 19.13 0.70 -13.16
C PHE A 182 19.46 -0.20 -14.37
N ARG A 183 20.76 -0.52 -14.58
CA ARG A 183 21.18 -1.41 -15.69
C ARG A 183 20.60 -2.82 -15.55
N HIS A 184 20.58 -3.37 -14.33
CA HIS A 184 20.00 -4.69 -14.05
C HIS A 184 18.50 -4.71 -14.34
N PHE A 185 17.76 -3.66 -13.96
CA PHE A 185 16.33 -3.54 -14.26
C PHE A 185 16.08 -3.50 -15.77
N ILE A 186 16.80 -2.66 -16.51
CA ILE A 186 16.66 -2.59 -17.97
C ILE A 186 17.05 -3.92 -18.63
N ALA A 187 18.08 -4.59 -18.13
CA ALA A 187 18.47 -5.91 -18.65
C ALA A 187 17.38 -6.97 -18.36
N ALA A 188 16.78 -6.98 -17.18
CA ALA A 188 15.67 -7.86 -16.83
C ALA A 188 14.43 -7.62 -17.70
N LEU A 189 14.15 -6.36 -18.03
CA LEU A 189 13.06 -6.00 -18.93
C LEU A 189 13.30 -6.51 -20.35
N THR A 190 14.50 -6.26 -20.92
CA THR A 190 14.75 -6.40 -22.37
C THR A 190 15.43 -7.71 -22.75
N ARG A 191 16.33 -8.23 -21.93
CA ARG A 191 17.15 -9.43 -22.23
C ARG A 191 16.73 -10.66 -21.43
N GLY A 192 16.03 -10.44 -20.30
CA GLY A 192 15.73 -11.48 -19.34
C GLY A 192 16.83 -11.68 -18.29
N GLY A 193 16.54 -12.49 -17.28
CA GLY A 193 17.50 -12.81 -16.23
C GLY A 193 18.58 -13.78 -16.72
N GLN A 194 19.77 -13.69 -16.14
CA GLN A 194 20.91 -14.56 -16.46
C GLN A 194 20.64 -16.07 -16.30
N SER A 195 19.66 -16.48 -15.51
CA SER A 195 19.26 -17.88 -15.32
C SER A 195 18.30 -18.41 -16.39
N GLY A 196 18.31 -17.87 -17.61
CA GLY A 196 17.45 -18.33 -18.71
C GLY A 196 15.97 -17.90 -18.59
N LYS A 197 15.64 -16.97 -17.69
CA LYS A 197 14.30 -16.38 -17.61
C LYS A 197 14.05 -15.46 -18.81
N ALA A 198 12.88 -15.64 -19.43
CA ALA A 198 12.47 -14.78 -20.53
C ALA A 198 12.41 -13.29 -20.11
N PRO A 199 12.66 -12.35 -21.03
CA PRO A 199 12.50 -10.92 -20.77
C PRO A 199 11.11 -10.62 -20.23
N ILE A 200 11.00 -9.69 -19.30
CA ILE A 200 9.71 -9.28 -18.74
C ILE A 200 8.83 -8.67 -19.85
N GLU A 201 9.44 -7.92 -20.79
CA GLU A 201 8.76 -7.34 -21.96
C GLU A 201 8.15 -8.38 -22.92
N ALA A 202 8.61 -9.63 -22.91
CA ALA A 202 7.98 -10.69 -23.70
C ALA A 202 6.48 -10.91 -23.31
N ARG A 203 6.10 -10.47 -22.13
CA ARG A 203 4.73 -10.57 -21.60
C ARG A 203 3.94 -9.25 -21.67
N ALA A 204 4.42 -8.27 -22.42
CA ALA A 204 3.76 -6.96 -22.55
C ALA A 204 2.34 -7.04 -23.17
N HIS A 205 1.97 -8.17 -23.79
CA HIS A 205 0.62 -8.44 -24.28
C HIS A 205 -0.41 -8.71 -23.16
N ASP A 206 0.04 -9.08 -21.95
CA ASP A 206 -0.77 -9.22 -20.74
C ASP A 206 -0.35 -8.14 -19.74
N PRO A 207 -1.02 -6.98 -19.71
CA PRO A 207 -0.60 -5.84 -18.92
C PRO A 207 -0.60 -6.13 -17.41
N VAL A 208 -1.51 -6.96 -16.91
CA VAL A 208 -1.58 -7.34 -15.50
C VAL A 208 -0.33 -8.13 -15.10
N ARG A 209 0.00 -9.15 -15.88
CA ARG A 209 1.17 -9.99 -15.64
C ARG A 209 2.48 -9.23 -15.83
N TYR A 210 2.55 -8.39 -16.85
CA TYR A 210 3.71 -7.54 -17.12
C TYR A 210 4.05 -6.62 -15.94
N ILE A 211 3.05 -5.93 -15.40
CA ILE A 211 3.22 -5.03 -14.24
C ILE A 211 3.53 -5.84 -12.98
N SER A 212 2.88 -6.99 -12.77
CA SER A 212 3.13 -7.87 -11.63
C SER A 212 4.56 -8.44 -11.65
N ASP A 213 5.04 -8.89 -12.81
CA ASP A 213 6.42 -9.42 -12.96
C ASP A 213 7.47 -8.31 -12.72
N MET A 214 7.20 -7.07 -13.20
CA MET A 214 8.04 -5.90 -12.92
C MET A 214 8.13 -5.58 -11.44
N LEU A 215 6.99 -5.50 -10.77
CA LEU A 215 6.92 -5.18 -9.35
C LEU A 215 7.50 -6.30 -8.48
N GLY A 216 7.31 -7.57 -8.87
CA GLY A 216 7.94 -8.72 -8.23
C GLY A 216 9.45 -8.68 -8.33
N TRP A 217 10.00 -8.29 -9.49
CA TRP A 217 11.44 -8.09 -9.66
C TRP A 217 11.94 -6.94 -8.78
N ILE A 218 11.23 -5.80 -8.76
CA ILE A 218 11.56 -4.64 -7.93
C ILE A 218 11.54 -5.02 -6.44
N HIS A 219 10.53 -5.75 -5.99
CA HIS A 219 10.44 -6.23 -4.61
C HIS A 219 11.67 -7.05 -4.20
N GLN A 220 12.08 -7.99 -5.06
CA GLN A 220 13.28 -8.80 -4.81
C GLN A 220 14.56 -7.94 -4.80
N ALA A 221 14.66 -6.98 -5.72
CA ALA A 221 15.79 -6.06 -5.79
C ALA A 221 15.88 -5.18 -4.53
N VAL A 222 14.76 -4.66 -4.03
CA VAL A 222 14.69 -3.88 -2.77
C VAL A 222 15.14 -4.72 -1.58
N ALA A 223 14.72 -5.98 -1.49
CA ALA A 223 15.14 -6.87 -0.42
C ALA A 223 16.65 -7.13 -0.47
N ASN A 224 17.20 -7.43 -1.64
CA ASN A 224 18.64 -7.66 -1.83
C ASN A 224 19.47 -6.41 -1.48
N GLU A 225 19.08 -5.24 -1.96
CA GLU A 225 19.79 -3.99 -1.67
C GLU A 225 19.71 -3.61 -0.18
N ARG A 226 18.62 -3.93 0.49
CA ARG A 226 18.50 -3.73 1.93
C ARG A 226 19.50 -4.60 2.69
N ASP A 227 19.64 -5.88 2.30
CA ASP A 227 20.59 -6.77 2.93
C ASP A 227 22.05 -6.31 2.71
N VAL A 228 22.36 -5.79 1.52
CA VAL A 228 23.66 -5.17 1.22
C VAL A 228 23.89 -3.92 2.08
N CYS A 229 22.93 -3.01 2.18
CA CYS A 229 23.04 -1.83 3.02
C CYS A 229 23.22 -2.18 4.51
N ASN A 230 22.50 -3.19 5.00
CA ASN A 230 22.63 -3.67 6.36
C ASN A 230 24.04 -4.26 6.62
N ALA A 231 24.56 -5.06 5.70
CA ALA A 231 25.92 -5.61 5.81
C ALA A 231 27.00 -4.51 5.80
N LEU A 232 26.84 -3.47 4.97
CA LEU A 232 27.79 -2.36 4.87
C LEU A 232 27.78 -1.45 6.11
N PHE A 233 26.61 -1.11 6.63
CA PHE A 233 26.45 -0.04 7.63
C PHE A 233 26.13 -0.56 9.05
N LEU A 234 25.41 -1.68 9.19
CA LEU A 234 24.86 -2.15 10.47
C LEU A 234 25.53 -3.43 11.01
N SER A 235 26.42 -4.07 10.25
CA SER A 235 27.13 -5.28 10.69
C SER A 235 27.86 -5.06 12.02
N ALA A 236 27.55 -5.91 13.00
CA ALA A 236 27.86 -5.69 14.43
C ALA A 236 29.23 -6.21 14.89
N ASP A 237 30.20 -6.48 14.00
CA ASP A 237 31.51 -6.95 14.42
C ASP A 237 32.33 -5.88 15.14
N THR A 238 32.04 -5.72 16.43
CA THR A 238 32.74 -4.82 17.37
C THR A 238 34.11 -5.37 17.82
N SER A 239 34.45 -6.62 17.52
CA SER A 239 35.61 -7.30 18.09
C SER A 239 36.98 -6.80 17.62
N MET A 240 37.02 -6.00 16.51
CA MET A 240 38.31 -5.50 15.99
C MET A 240 38.59 -4.02 16.29
N LEU A 241 37.65 -3.31 16.93
CA LEU A 241 37.74 -1.86 17.22
C LEU A 241 37.67 -1.56 18.72
N SER A 242 37.37 -2.52 19.57
CA SER A 242 37.56 -2.36 21.00
C SER A 242 39.02 -2.11 21.26
N ASP A 243 39.32 -1.00 21.91
CA ASP A 243 40.60 -0.77 22.60
C ASP A 243 40.69 -1.78 23.76
N GLU A 244 40.70 -3.07 23.46
CA GLU A 244 41.20 -4.07 24.39
C GLU A 244 42.70 -3.89 24.41
N ASP A 245 43.15 -3.09 25.37
CA ASP A 245 44.48 -3.11 25.88
C ASP A 245 44.86 -4.59 26.15
N ASP A 246 45.68 -5.16 25.28
CA ASP A 246 46.50 -6.28 25.65
C ASP A 246 47.45 -5.79 26.75
N ASN A 247 46.92 -5.66 27.96
CA ASN A 247 47.72 -5.60 29.19
C ASN A 247 48.20 -7.02 29.53
N ASP A 248 49.16 -7.50 28.77
CA ASP A 248 50.12 -8.48 29.30
C ASP A 248 51.10 -7.71 30.21
N ASP A 249 50.64 -7.28 31.36
CA ASP A 249 51.45 -6.96 32.53
C ASP A 249 50.59 -7.23 33.80
N GLU A 250 50.71 -8.45 34.31
CA GLU A 250 50.45 -8.77 35.70
C GLU A 250 51.24 -7.85 36.63
N ASN A 251 50.52 -7.16 37.50
CA ASN A 251 50.93 -6.38 38.67
C ASN A 251 50.82 -4.86 38.52
N ASN A 252 49.67 -4.31 38.81
CA ASN A 252 49.55 -3.35 39.90
C ASN A 252 48.07 -3.05 40.25
N ALA A 253 47.65 -3.54 41.40
CA ALA A 253 46.41 -3.11 42.05
C ALA A 253 46.63 -1.76 42.70
N SER A 254 45.85 -0.78 42.31
CA SER A 254 45.13 0.13 43.24
C SER A 254 44.45 1.30 42.52
N GLY A 255 43.14 1.33 42.62
CA GLY A 255 42.32 2.52 42.88
C GLY A 255 42.30 3.62 41.83
N ALA A 256 41.26 3.64 40.98
CA ALA A 256 40.62 4.91 40.59
C ALA A 256 39.29 4.67 39.84
N ASN A 257 38.25 5.11 40.45
CA ASN A 257 37.05 5.77 39.92
C ASN A 257 36.12 5.04 38.95
N ALA A 258 34.98 4.63 39.53
CA ALA A 258 33.78 4.04 38.92
C ALA A 258 32.88 5.03 38.13
N ASP A 259 33.39 6.19 37.73
CA ASP A 259 32.56 7.24 37.06
C ASP A 259 32.78 7.40 35.55
N GLU A 260 33.73 6.69 34.93
CA GLU A 260 33.97 6.77 33.47
C GLU A 260 33.16 5.76 32.62
N VAL A 261 32.59 4.72 33.20
CA VAL A 261 31.89 3.65 32.46
C VAL A 261 30.47 4.06 31.97
N LYS A 262 29.90 5.16 32.50
CA LYS A 262 28.57 5.63 32.07
C LYS A 262 28.53 6.58 30.87
N LYS A 263 29.66 7.00 30.34
CA LYS A 263 29.74 7.90 29.16
C LYS A 263 29.69 7.17 27.82
N ASP A 264 30.04 5.90 27.76
CA ASP A 264 30.15 5.18 26.48
C ASP A 264 28.83 4.59 25.98
N GLU A 265 27.87 4.29 26.87
CA GLU A 265 26.56 3.78 26.45
C GLU A 265 25.70 4.86 25.76
N HIS A 266 25.84 6.13 26.15
CA HIS A 266 25.05 7.21 25.54
C HIS A 266 25.62 7.67 24.20
N THR A 267 26.94 7.60 24.02
CA THR A 267 27.63 7.88 22.74
C THR A 267 27.41 6.75 21.73
N ASN A 268 27.38 5.50 22.14
CA ASN A 268 27.06 4.37 21.28
C ASN A 268 25.62 4.42 20.75
N GLY A 269 24.63 4.74 21.58
CA GLY A 269 23.23 4.86 21.15
C GLY A 269 22.99 5.94 20.09
N VAL A 270 23.59 7.11 20.24
CA VAL A 270 23.52 8.21 19.26
C VAL A 270 24.25 7.87 17.95
N MET A 271 25.34 7.10 18.06
CA MET A 271 26.14 6.70 16.90
C MET A 271 25.46 5.58 16.08
N TYR A 272 24.73 4.66 16.72
CA TYR A 272 23.90 3.64 16.05
C TYR A 272 22.73 4.28 15.29
N ASN A 273 22.01 5.22 15.89
CA ASN A 273 20.89 5.91 15.23
C ASN A 273 21.35 6.65 13.96
N ASN A 274 22.53 7.26 13.99
CA ASN A 274 23.08 7.97 12.83
C ASN A 274 23.44 6.99 11.67
N MET A 275 23.90 5.76 11.98
CA MET A 275 24.25 4.78 10.92
C MET A 275 23.03 4.17 10.26
N GLU A 276 21.98 3.93 11.01
CA GLU A 276 20.71 3.47 10.49
C GLU A 276 20.07 4.50 9.56
N GLU A 277 20.16 5.78 9.92
CA GLU A 277 19.71 6.89 9.10
C GLU A 277 20.52 6.99 7.79
N ILE A 278 21.85 6.86 7.85
CA ILE A 278 22.71 6.82 6.66
C ILE A 278 22.36 5.62 5.76
N ALA A 279 22.14 4.45 6.34
CA ALA A 279 21.74 3.27 5.59
C ALA A 279 20.40 3.48 4.86
N LYS A 280 19.41 4.06 5.54
CA LYS A 280 18.09 4.40 4.97
C LYS A 280 18.22 5.43 3.84
N ASP A 281 18.94 6.52 4.07
CA ASP A 281 19.14 7.57 3.06
C ASP A 281 19.86 7.02 1.82
N THR A 282 20.87 6.19 2.03
CA THR A 282 21.58 5.49 0.94
C THR A 282 20.64 4.57 0.16
N MET A 283 19.81 3.79 0.85
CA MET A 283 18.83 2.90 0.25
C MET A 283 17.81 3.66 -0.61
N VAL A 284 17.28 4.77 -0.09
CA VAL A 284 16.36 5.65 -0.83
C VAL A 284 17.00 6.17 -2.12
N LYS A 285 18.25 6.64 -2.05
CA LYS A 285 18.99 7.12 -3.23
C LYS A 285 19.22 6.04 -4.27
N ILE A 286 19.51 4.80 -3.84
CA ILE A 286 19.69 3.65 -4.75
C ILE A 286 18.37 3.32 -5.45
N MET A 287 17.26 3.25 -4.69
CA MET A 287 15.95 2.86 -5.20
C MET A 287 15.31 3.88 -6.13
N ASP A 288 15.68 5.16 -6.02
CA ASP A 288 15.17 6.20 -6.92
C ASP A 288 15.50 5.92 -8.39
N SER A 289 16.53 5.13 -8.68
CA SER A 289 16.88 4.64 -10.02
C SER A 289 15.73 3.96 -10.75
N LEU A 290 14.82 3.30 -10.02
CA LEU A 290 13.72 2.52 -10.56
C LEU A 290 12.43 3.32 -10.76
N SER A 291 12.30 4.48 -10.10
CA SER A 291 11.07 5.29 -10.05
C SER A 291 10.59 5.72 -11.43
N ARG A 292 11.47 6.32 -12.21
CA ARG A 292 11.13 6.82 -13.56
C ARG A 292 10.87 5.70 -14.58
N PRO A 293 11.74 4.68 -14.73
CA PRO A 293 11.50 3.62 -15.69
C PRO A 293 10.23 2.82 -15.37
N LEU A 294 9.94 2.55 -14.10
CA LEU A 294 8.70 1.90 -13.70
C LEU A 294 7.48 2.72 -14.14
N ARG A 295 7.46 4.01 -13.80
CA ARG A 295 6.34 4.89 -14.15
C ARG A 295 6.09 4.93 -15.65
N VAL A 296 7.13 5.11 -16.45
CA VAL A 296 6.99 5.13 -17.91
C VAL A 296 6.40 3.82 -18.45
N ARG A 297 6.83 2.67 -17.92
CA ARG A 297 6.34 1.36 -18.38
C ARG A 297 4.89 1.11 -17.97
N VAL A 298 4.49 1.52 -16.77
CA VAL A 298 3.10 1.42 -16.31
C VAL A 298 2.20 2.36 -17.12
N GLU A 299 2.63 3.60 -17.37
CA GLU A 299 1.90 4.54 -18.21
C GLU A 299 1.72 4.01 -19.65
N GLN A 300 2.75 3.39 -20.22
CA GLN A 300 2.67 2.73 -21.54
C GLN A 300 1.68 1.54 -21.54
N ALA A 301 1.68 0.73 -20.49
CA ALA A 301 0.75 -0.39 -20.37
C ALA A 301 -0.71 0.09 -20.24
N LEU A 302 -0.95 1.17 -19.51
CA LEU A 302 -2.27 1.78 -19.39
C LEU A 302 -2.73 2.48 -20.68
N ALA A 303 -1.80 3.09 -21.43
CA ALA A 303 -2.09 3.71 -22.73
C ALA A 303 -2.52 2.68 -23.81
N GLY A 304 -2.20 1.41 -23.64
CA GLY A 304 -2.68 0.30 -24.48
C GLY A 304 -4.18 0.01 -24.36
N THR A 305 -4.92 0.80 -23.57
CA THR A 305 -6.37 0.65 -23.31
C THR A 305 -6.75 -0.75 -22.83
N PRO A 306 -6.21 -1.20 -21.70
CA PRO A 306 -6.60 -2.48 -21.11
C PRO A 306 -8.09 -2.48 -20.76
N ASP A 307 -8.69 -3.67 -20.70
CA ASP A 307 -10.11 -3.83 -20.30
C ASP A 307 -10.32 -3.35 -18.85
N ALA A 308 -11.57 -3.02 -18.53
CA ALA A 308 -11.92 -2.53 -17.19
C ALA A 308 -11.50 -3.50 -16.06
N LEU A 309 -11.63 -4.82 -16.31
CA LEU A 309 -11.18 -5.86 -15.37
C LEU A 309 -9.65 -5.88 -15.22
N GLU A 310 -8.92 -5.72 -16.31
CA GLU A 310 -7.45 -5.67 -16.30
C GLU A 310 -6.97 -4.43 -15.56
N THR A 311 -7.55 -3.26 -15.84
CA THR A 311 -7.23 -2.00 -15.17
C THR A 311 -7.53 -2.07 -13.67
N TYR A 312 -8.63 -2.72 -13.27
CA TYR A 312 -8.94 -2.98 -11.86
C TYR A 312 -7.86 -3.85 -11.21
N LYS A 313 -7.47 -4.96 -11.84
CA LYS A 313 -6.40 -5.85 -11.34
C LYS A 313 -5.05 -5.13 -11.23
N ILE A 314 -4.69 -4.33 -12.23
CA ILE A 314 -3.48 -3.49 -12.20
C ILE A 314 -3.50 -2.55 -10.99
N THR A 315 -4.62 -1.89 -10.75
CA THR A 315 -4.79 -1.00 -9.60
C THR A 315 -4.58 -1.75 -8.28
N GLY A 316 -5.15 -2.95 -8.14
CA GLY A 316 -4.99 -3.82 -6.97
C GLY A 316 -3.53 -4.23 -6.75
N VAL A 317 -2.85 -4.69 -7.80
CA VAL A 317 -1.41 -5.08 -7.76
C VAL A 317 -0.54 -3.89 -7.34
N LEU A 318 -0.76 -2.70 -7.91
CA LEU A 318 -0.01 -1.49 -7.56
C LEU A 318 -0.24 -1.06 -6.11
N HIS A 319 -1.47 -1.12 -5.61
CA HIS A 319 -1.77 -0.83 -4.20
C HIS A 319 -1.11 -1.84 -3.26
N PHE A 320 -1.17 -3.13 -3.58
CA PHE A 320 -0.51 -4.18 -2.79
C PHE A 320 1.00 -3.92 -2.67
N TYR A 321 1.68 -3.74 -3.80
CA TYR A 321 3.13 -3.50 -3.79
C TYR A 321 3.50 -2.15 -3.19
N SER A 322 2.66 -1.12 -3.29
CA SER A 322 2.92 0.14 -2.60
C SER A 322 3.00 -0.04 -1.08
N GLY A 323 2.10 -0.83 -0.49
CA GLY A 323 2.12 -1.17 0.93
C GLY A 323 3.32 -2.02 1.33
N VAL A 324 3.63 -3.05 0.54
CA VAL A 324 4.80 -3.93 0.80
C VAL A 324 6.11 -3.17 0.71
N LEU A 325 6.31 -2.34 -0.33
CA LEU A 325 7.52 -1.53 -0.48
C LEU A 325 7.64 -0.47 0.62
N GLU A 326 6.54 0.13 1.03
CA GLU A 326 6.52 1.06 2.16
C GLU A 326 6.96 0.38 3.47
N GLN A 327 6.48 -0.82 3.75
CA GLN A 327 6.92 -1.63 4.89
C GLN A 327 8.40 -2.00 4.80
N LEU A 328 8.89 -2.43 3.64
CA LEU A 328 10.28 -2.81 3.44
C LEU A 328 11.25 -1.63 3.62
N LEU A 329 10.86 -0.44 3.21
CA LEU A 329 11.68 0.77 3.30
C LEU A 329 11.53 1.50 4.63
N SER A 330 10.41 1.31 5.36
CA SER A 330 10.13 1.95 6.66
C SER A 330 10.44 1.08 7.88
N SER A 331 10.75 -0.21 7.72
CA SER A 331 10.72 -1.22 8.78
C SER A 331 11.92 -1.21 9.72
N THR A 332 12.23 -0.07 10.38
CA THR A 332 13.22 -0.10 11.46
C THR A 332 12.82 0.69 12.71
N THR A 333 11.69 1.37 12.75
CA THR A 333 11.24 2.05 13.97
C THR A 333 9.75 1.83 14.24
N ALA A 334 9.43 1.51 15.48
CA ALA A 334 8.10 1.17 15.99
C ALA A 334 7.18 2.40 16.15
N SER A 335 6.97 3.16 15.12
CA SER A 335 5.95 4.19 14.86
C SER A 335 6.52 5.31 13.99
N PRO A 336 6.27 5.31 12.67
CA PRO A 336 6.70 6.41 11.81
C PRO A 336 5.92 7.68 12.17
N SER A 337 6.64 8.75 12.50
CA SER A 337 6.04 10.09 12.60
C SER A 337 5.46 10.50 11.24
N GLU A 338 4.50 11.43 11.24
CA GLU A 338 3.86 11.91 9.99
C GLU A 338 4.87 12.53 9.00
N GLU A 339 6.00 13.05 9.51
CA GLU A 339 7.10 13.59 8.72
C GLU A 339 7.96 12.48 8.06
N GLU A 340 8.07 11.29 8.68
CA GLU A 340 8.78 10.14 8.10
C GLU A 340 8.00 9.44 6.99
N LYS A 341 6.68 9.58 6.94
CA LYS A 341 5.86 9.09 5.82
C LYS A 341 6.19 9.77 4.49
N GLY A 342 6.75 10.98 4.52
CA GLY A 342 7.27 11.67 3.34
C GLY A 342 8.65 11.19 2.87
N ALA A 343 9.40 10.50 3.74
CA ALA A 343 10.76 10.02 3.47
C ALA A 343 10.83 8.62 2.83
N ALA A 344 9.70 8.01 2.50
CA ALA A 344 9.64 6.65 1.90
C ALA A 344 10.18 6.55 0.46
N GLY A 345 10.87 7.57 -0.02
CA GLY A 345 11.62 7.58 -1.28
C GLY A 345 10.76 7.69 -2.55
N GLY A 346 11.38 8.18 -3.61
CA GLY A 346 10.76 8.39 -4.92
C GLY A 346 10.11 7.14 -5.51
N LEU A 347 10.60 5.93 -5.19
CA LEU A 347 10.03 4.67 -5.68
C LEU A 347 8.62 4.40 -5.15
N VAL A 348 8.39 4.52 -3.84
CA VAL A 348 7.06 4.29 -3.23
C VAL A 348 6.06 5.31 -3.75
N GLU A 349 6.47 6.57 -3.84
CA GLU A 349 5.65 7.63 -4.41
C GLU A 349 5.34 7.36 -5.89
N ALA A 350 6.32 6.89 -6.68
CA ALA A 350 6.10 6.50 -8.06
C ALA A 350 5.07 5.37 -8.20
N VAL A 351 5.11 4.35 -7.33
CA VAL A 351 4.11 3.27 -7.33
C VAL A 351 2.73 3.79 -6.92
N LYS A 352 2.64 4.66 -5.91
CA LYS A 352 1.38 5.32 -5.50
C LYS A 352 0.80 6.18 -6.63
N MET A 353 1.65 6.92 -7.33
CA MET A 353 1.26 7.69 -8.52
C MET A 353 0.75 6.80 -9.65
N CYS A 354 1.40 5.67 -9.91
CA CYS A 354 0.95 4.68 -10.88
C CYS A 354 -0.41 4.07 -10.50
N ALA A 355 -0.62 3.74 -9.22
CA ALA A 355 -1.90 3.24 -8.72
C ALA A 355 -3.03 4.28 -8.92
N LYS A 356 -2.75 5.54 -8.62
CA LYS A 356 -3.68 6.64 -8.85
C LYS A 356 -3.97 6.84 -10.34
N ALA A 357 -2.97 6.75 -11.20
CA ALA A 357 -3.14 6.84 -12.66
C ALA A 357 -4.01 5.70 -13.21
N ALA A 358 -3.79 4.46 -12.75
CA ALA A 358 -4.62 3.31 -13.11
C ALA A 358 -6.07 3.49 -12.64
N GLN A 359 -6.28 3.95 -11.40
CA GLN A 359 -7.62 4.25 -10.87
C GLN A 359 -8.32 5.35 -11.67
N THR A 360 -7.59 6.39 -12.08
CA THR A 360 -8.15 7.48 -12.91
C THR A 360 -8.52 6.94 -14.29
N SER A 361 -7.65 6.17 -14.93
CA SER A 361 -7.92 5.54 -16.23
C SER A 361 -9.16 4.64 -16.20
N PHE A 362 -9.34 3.87 -15.13
CA PHE A 362 -10.55 3.08 -14.91
C PHE A 362 -11.81 3.94 -14.80
N ASN A 363 -11.74 5.01 -14.01
CA ASN A 363 -12.89 5.92 -13.82
C ASN A 363 -13.24 6.64 -15.13
N ASP A 364 -12.25 7.10 -15.88
CA ASP A 364 -12.46 7.79 -17.16
C ASP A 364 -13.10 6.84 -18.20
N ASP A 365 -12.64 5.60 -18.28
CA ASP A 365 -13.27 4.58 -19.16
C ASP A 365 -14.72 4.29 -18.75
N ALA A 366 -14.98 4.16 -17.44
CA ALA A 366 -16.33 3.95 -16.92
C ALA A 366 -17.26 5.13 -17.25
N ILE A 367 -16.76 6.38 -17.10
CA ILE A 367 -17.51 7.61 -17.43
C ILE A 367 -17.79 7.69 -18.94
N VAL A 368 -16.78 7.46 -19.78
CA VAL A 368 -16.93 7.50 -21.25
C VAL A 368 -17.95 6.47 -21.72
N LYS A 369 -17.83 5.22 -21.25
CA LYS A 369 -18.75 4.14 -21.58
C LYS A 369 -20.15 4.39 -21.00
N GLY A 370 -20.26 4.95 -19.79
CA GLY A 370 -21.53 5.36 -19.19
C GLY A 370 -22.20 6.45 -20.01
N ALA A 371 -21.48 7.52 -20.36
CA ALA A 371 -22.01 8.61 -21.18
C ALA A 371 -22.43 8.15 -22.59
N ALA A 372 -21.78 7.14 -23.17
CA ALA A 372 -22.20 6.58 -24.44
C ALA A 372 -23.56 5.87 -24.36
N ILE A 373 -23.81 5.18 -23.25
CA ILE A 373 -25.09 4.49 -22.99
C ILE A 373 -26.22 5.50 -22.72
N THR A 374 -25.95 6.55 -21.94
CA THR A 374 -26.96 7.58 -21.63
C THR A 374 -27.31 8.45 -22.85
N ARG A 375 -26.35 8.67 -23.78
CA ARG A 375 -26.63 9.36 -25.06
C ARG A 375 -27.58 8.56 -25.96
N ASN A 376 -27.42 7.25 -25.98
CA ASN A 376 -28.26 6.35 -26.77
C ASN A 376 -28.97 5.36 -25.82
N PRO A 377 -29.96 5.81 -25.04
CA PRO A 377 -30.63 4.96 -24.08
C PRO A 377 -31.36 3.83 -24.81
N PRO A 378 -31.27 2.61 -24.28
CA PRO A 378 -31.90 1.44 -24.90
C PRO A 378 -33.41 1.59 -24.89
N VAL A 379 -34.02 1.53 -26.07
CA VAL A 379 -35.48 1.56 -26.17
C VAL A 379 -36.04 0.17 -25.82
N PRO A 380 -37.06 0.09 -24.94
CA PRO A 380 -37.68 -1.15 -24.58
C PRO A 380 -38.25 -1.87 -25.82
N GLN A 381 -37.92 -3.16 -25.92
CA GLN A 381 -38.49 -4.04 -26.96
C GLN A 381 -39.82 -4.64 -26.48
N THR A 382 -40.54 -5.31 -27.40
CA THR A 382 -41.75 -6.08 -27.08
C THR A 382 -41.47 -7.08 -25.96
N GLY A 383 -42.19 -6.96 -24.84
CA GLY A 383 -42.00 -7.82 -23.64
C GLY A 383 -41.31 -7.12 -22.47
N LEU A 384 -40.88 -5.87 -22.62
CA LEU A 384 -40.30 -5.05 -21.55
C LEU A 384 -39.12 -5.71 -20.79
N HIS A 385 -38.35 -6.56 -21.48
CA HIS A 385 -37.19 -7.24 -20.93
C HIS A 385 -36.03 -6.25 -20.76
N ALA A 386 -35.15 -6.54 -19.79
CA ALA A 386 -33.89 -5.82 -19.65
C ALA A 386 -33.05 -5.93 -20.94
N PRO A 387 -32.55 -4.83 -21.48
CA PRO A 387 -31.75 -4.82 -22.71
C PRO A 387 -30.41 -5.52 -22.52
N PRO A 388 -29.79 -6.07 -23.60
CA PRO A 388 -28.51 -6.78 -23.53
C PRO A 388 -27.38 -5.98 -22.89
N ILE A 389 -27.37 -4.67 -23.05
CA ILE A 389 -26.36 -3.77 -22.45
C ILE A 389 -26.35 -3.83 -20.92
N VAL A 390 -27.49 -4.12 -20.27
CA VAL A 390 -27.58 -4.33 -18.82
C VAL A 390 -26.76 -5.56 -18.43
N GLN A 391 -26.90 -6.66 -19.19
CA GLN A 391 -26.18 -7.91 -18.94
C GLN A 391 -24.68 -7.73 -19.20
N GLU A 392 -24.29 -7.10 -20.30
CA GLU A 392 -22.88 -6.85 -20.62
C GLU A 392 -22.16 -6.07 -19.52
N ARG A 393 -22.79 -5.02 -18.99
CA ARG A 393 -22.23 -4.23 -17.91
C ARG A 393 -22.22 -4.96 -16.57
N LEU A 394 -23.23 -5.74 -16.32
CA LEU A 394 -23.32 -6.57 -15.14
C LEU A 394 -22.23 -7.66 -15.15
N ASP A 395 -21.93 -8.25 -16.29
CA ASP A 395 -20.87 -9.27 -16.43
C ASP A 395 -19.49 -8.66 -16.10
N VAL A 396 -19.24 -7.41 -16.50
CA VAL A 396 -18.03 -6.67 -16.09
C VAL A 396 -18.01 -6.48 -14.56
N ALA A 397 -19.10 -6.01 -13.97
CA ALA A 397 -19.19 -5.81 -12.52
C ALA A 397 -19.00 -7.11 -11.74
N ILE A 398 -19.60 -8.21 -12.21
CA ILE A 398 -19.46 -9.55 -11.62
C ILE A 398 -18.03 -10.06 -11.74
N SER A 399 -17.36 -9.83 -12.87
CA SER A 399 -15.98 -10.23 -13.08
C SER A 399 -15.03 -9.52 -12.12
N ILE A 400 -15.27 -8.23 -11.85
CA ILE A 400 -14.53 -7.44 -10.85
C ILE A 400 -14.81 -7.96 -9.44
N LEU A 401 -16.08 -8.23 -9.11
CA LEU A 401 -16.46 -8.79 -7.80
C LEU A 401 -15.83 -10.17 -7.55
N LYS A 402 -15.78 -11.03 -8.58
CA LYS A 402 -15.10 -12.33 -8.50
C LYS A 402 -13.60 -12.17 -8.26
N ALA A 403 -12.95 -11.25 -8.97
CA ALA A 403 -11.54 -10.94 -8.74
C ALA A 403 -11.30 -10.43 -7.31
N ALA A 404 -12.12 -9.50 -6.85
CA ALA A 404 -12.03 -8.95 -5.48
C ALA A 404 -12.29 -9.98 -4.39
N SER A 405 -13.22 -10.92 -4.62
CA SER A 405 -13.52 -11.99 -3.65
C SER A 405 -12.43 -13.08 -3.62
N ALA A 406 -11.67 -13.26 -4.70
CA ALA A 406 -10.55 -14.20 -4.75
C ALA A 406 -9.32 -13.66 -4.00
N ASP A 407 -9.18 -12.34 -3.91
CA ASP A 407 -8.08 -11.67 -3.21
C ASP A 407 -8.30 -11.60 -1.68
N VAL A 408 -9.51 -11.92 -1.19
CA VAL A 408 -9.78 -12.04 0.26
C VAL A 408 -9.31 -13.43 0.72
N PRO A 409 -8.26 -13.55 1.56
CA PRO A 409 -7.85 -14.86 2.08
C PRO A 409 -9.00 -15.47 2.85
N SER A 410 -9.48 -16.62 2.35
CA SER A 410 -10.49 -17.44 3.03
C SER A 410 -9.96 -17.83 4.41
N SER A 411 -10.64 -17.41 5.46
CA SER A 411 -10.31 -17.71 6.85
C SER A 411 -10.52 -19.17 7.27
N ASP A 412 -10.82 -20.05 6.32
CA ASP A 412 -11.00 -21.47 6.54
C ASP A 412 -9.75 -22.26 6.12
N GLY A 413 -8.87 -22.53 7.07
CA GLY A 413 -7.93 -23.63 6.96
C GLY A 413 -6.46 -23.36 7.14
N PHE A 414 -6.04 -22.82 8.29
CA PHE A 414 -4.75 -23.19 8.86
C PHE A 414 -4.74 -22.94 10.39
N THR A 415 -5.10 -23.96 11.15
CA THR A 415 -4.82 -24.01 12.60
C THR A 415 -3.34 -24.35 12.79
N GLY A 416 -2.50 -23.32 12.85
CA GLY A 416 -1.11 -23.39 13.27
C GLY A 416 -0.81 -22.17 14.12
N GLY A 417 -0.71 -22.38 15.45
CA GLY A 417 -0.60 -21.33 16.45
C GLY A 417 0.57 -20.38 16.21
N GLY A 418 0.25 -19.12 16.24
CA GLY A 418 1.15 -17.98 16.22
C GLY A 418 0.33 -16.72 16.36
N GLU A 419 0.41 -16.07 17.52
CA GLU A 419 -0.23 -14.81 17.85
C GLU A 419 0.08 -13.73 16.81
N GLN A 420 -0.89 -13.44 15.90
CA GLN A 420 -0.92 -12.22 15.11
C GLN A 420 -2.27 -11.55 15.29
N SER A 421 -2.40 -10.90 16.44
CA SER A 421 -3.47 -9.94 16.69
C SER A 421 -3.09 -8.58 16.12
N GLY A 422 -3.92 -7.98 15.28
CA GLY A 422 -4.05 -6.55 15.22
C GLY A 422 -3.86 -5.81 13.89
N MET A 423 -3.70 -6.47 12.72
CA MET A 423 -3.36 -5.71 11.50
C MET A 423 -4.38 -5.76 10.33
N ASN A 424 -5.50 -6.47 10.45
CA ASN A 424 -6.38 -6.71 9.31
C ASN A 424 -7.67 -5.86 9.25
N GLU A 425 -8.00 -5.05 10.27
CA GLU A 425 -9.25 -4.27 10.22
C GLU A 425 -9.16 -2.98 9.40
N HIS A 426 -7.98 -2.38 9.23
CA HIS A 426 -7.82 -1.14 8.46
C HIS A 426 -7.64 -1.36 6.95
N GLY A 427 -7.15 -2.51 6.52
CA GLY A 427 -6.99 -2.87 5.11
C GLY A 427 -8.32 -3.18 4.42
N ASN A 428 -9.22 -3.87 5.08
CA ASN A 428 -10.51 -4.29 4.52
C ASN A 428 -11.48 -3.12 4.31
N ALA A 429 -11.57 -2.18 5.24
CA ALA A 429 -12.45 -1.03 5.13
C ALA A 429 -12.09 -0.05 3.96
N GLY A 430 -10.84 -0.05 3.53
CA GLY A 430 -10.36 0.71 2.38
C GLY A 430 -10.74 0.05 1.05
N ALA A 431 -10.54 -1.24 0.93
CA ALA A 431 -10.85 -2.04 -0.25
C ALA A 431 -12.37 -2.06 -0.52
N ASP A 432 -13.20 -2.22 0.50
CA ASP A 432 -14.66 -2.19 0.38
C ASP A 432 -15.18 -0.86 -0.16
N LYS A 433 -14.60 0.27 0.27
CA LYS A 433 -14.96 1.60 -0.25
C LYS A 433 -14.58 1.78 -1.72
N ILE A 434 -13.47 1.20 -2.17
CA ILE A 434 -13.05 1.28 -3.57
C ILE A 434 -14.01 0.46 -4.44
N ILE A 435 -14.36 -0.76 -4.01
CA ILE A 435 -15.29 -1.63 -4.74
C ILE A 435 -16.67 -1.00 -4.88
N VAL A 436 -17.19 -0.37 -3.82
CA VAL A 436 -18.48 0.34 -3.88
C VAL A 436 -18.43 1.44 -4.94
N LYS A 437 -17.40 2.27 -4.96
CA LYS A 437 -17.23 3.32 -5.98
C LYS A 437 -17.13 2.77 -7.41
N VAL A 438 -16.43 1.65 -7.57
CA VAL A 438 -16.30 0.96 -8.85
C VAL A 438 -17.65 0.45 -9.32
N LEU A 439 -18.42 -0.18 -8.44
CA LEU A 439 -19.77 -0.64 -8.75
C LEU A 439 -20.72 0.51 -9.10
N ASP A 440 -20.64 1.61 -8.37
CA ASP A 440 -21.41 2.82 -8.66
C ASP A 440 -21.09 3.37 -10.06
N ALA A 441 -19.78 3.45 -10.42
CA ALA A 441 -19.35 3.92 -11.73
C ALA A 441 -19.82 3.04 -12.90
N ILE A 442 -20.04 1.74 -12.68
CA ILE A 442 -20.50 0.81 -13.72
C ILE A 442 -22.02 0.71 -13.77
N VAL A 443 -22.70 0.64 -12.62
CA VAL A 443 -24.13 0.32 -12.51
C VAL A 443 -25.01 1.54 -12.62
N ASP A 444 -24.63 2.69 -12.02
CA ASP A 444 -25.48 3.88 -12.00
C ASP A 444 -25.79 4.46 -13.39
N PRO A 445 -24.80 4.56 -14.31
CA PRO A 445 -25.11 5.03 -15.68
C PRO A 445 -26.06 4.11 -16.44
N VAL A 446 -26.06 2.82 -16.13
CA VAL A 446 -26.99 1.84 -16.74
C VAL A 446 -28.41 2.04 -16.21
N ILE A 447 -28.56 2.29 -14.89
CA ILE A 447 -29.86 2.61 -14.29
C ILE A 447 -30.43 3.88 -14.92
N GLU A 448 -29.61 4.95 -14.98
CA GLU A 448 -29.99 6.22 -15.58
C GLU A 448 -30.43 6.05 -17.05
N ALA A 449 -29.67 5.28 -17.82
CA ALA A 449 -30.00 5.01 -19.22
C ALA A 449 -31.32 4.22 -19.37
N CYS A 450 -31.60 3.28 -18.46
CA CYS A 450 -32.88 2.55 -18.44
C CYS A 450 -34.05 3.49 -18.10
N GLU A 451 -33.87 4.41 -17.15
CA GLU A 451 -34.87 5.43 -16.80
C GLU A 451 -35.14 6.37 -17.98
N LEU A 452 -34.09 6.84 -18.68
CA LEU A 452 -34.21 7.64 -19.90
C LEU A 452 -34.90 6.86 -21.04
N GLY A 453 -34.63 5.58 -21.19
CA GLY A 453 -35.29 4.68 -22.14
C GLY A 453 -36.78 4.51 -21.84
N ALA A 454 -37.15 4.42 -20.57
CA ALA A 454 -38.53 4.38 -20.11
C ALA A 454 -39.29 5.68 -20.42
N ASN A 455 -38.67 6.84 -20.22
CA ASN A 455 -39.28 8.13 -20.55
C ASN A 455 -39.52 8.28 -22.05
N LYS A 456 -38.60 7.83 -22.91
CA LYS A 456 -38.82 7.78 -24.36
C LYS A 456 -40.00 6.89 -24.76
N LEU A 457 -40.22 5.78 -24.05
CA LEU A 457 -41.37 4.93 -24.26
C LEU A 457 -42.68 5.68 -23.99
N MET A 458 -42.73 6.48 -22.93
CA MET A 458 -43.90 7.31 -22.62
C MET A 458 -44.17 8.36 -23.71
N GLU A 459 -43.12 9.04 -24.21
CA GLU A 459 -43.25 10.02 -25.29
C GLU A 459 -43.77 9.39 -26.59
N VAL A 460 -43.24 8.25 -26.98
CA VAL A 460 -43.67 7.54 -28.18
C VAL A 460 -45.12 7.07 -28.06
N ASN A 461 -45.51 6.57 -26.89
CA ASN A 461 -46.89 6.13 -26.65
C ASN A 461 -47.91 7.28 -26.66
N SER A 462 -47.49 8.47 -26.24
CA SER A 462 -48.34 9.67 -26.28
C SER A 462 -48.58 10.18 -27.71
N THR A 463 -47.69 9.84 -28.67
CA THR A 463 -47.79 10.30 -30.07
C THR A 463 -48.49 9.31 -31.01
N ILE A 464 -48.65 8.03 -30.61
CA ILE A 464 -49.36 7.03 -31.43
C ILE A 464 -50.85 7.06 -31.10
N ILE A 465 -51.58 7.91 -31.77
CA ILE A 465 -53.05 7.91 -31.80
C ILE A 465 -53.47 6.69 -32.67
N GLY A 466 -53.81 5.56 -32.06
CA GLY A 466 -54.53 4.49 -32.75
C GLY A 466 -53.83 3.11 -32.90
N GLY A 467 -53.04 2.66 -31.94
CA GLY A 467 -52.55 1.26 -31.99
C GLY A 467 -52.18 0.72 -30.61
N SER A 468 -52.62 -0.48 -30.34
CA SER A 468 -52.36 -1.32 -29.16
C SER A 468 -52.24 -0.55 -27.83
N LYS A 469 -53.23 -0.66 -26.96
CA LYS A 469 -53.21 -0.08 -25.60
C LYS A 469 -51.98 -0.59 -24.84
N THR A 470 -50.95 0.22 -24.81
CA THR A 470 -49.82 -0.01 -23.87
C THR A 470 -50.36 0.24 -22.46
N VAL A 471 -50.06 -0.70 -21.57
CA VAL A 471 -50.47 -0.58 -20.16
C VAL A 471 -49.88 0.68 -19.53
N PRO A 472 -50.62 1.38 -18.67
CA PRO A 472 -50.17 2.66 -18.08
C PRO A 472 -48.83 2.53 -17.33
N TRP A 473 -48.55 1.36 -16.78
CA TRP A 473 -47.31 1.08 -15.99
C TRP A 473 -46.17 0.50 -16.83
N ALA A 474 -46.24 0.51 -18.17
CA ALA A 474 -45.22 -0.13 -19.03
C ALA A 474 -43.80 0.40 -18.82
N ALA A 475 -43.66 1.73 -18.66
CA ALA A 475 -42.39 2.37 -18.44
C ALA A 475 -41.77 1.99 -17.08
N ASP A 476 -42.56 1.97 -16.03
CA ASP A 476 -42.12 1.60 -14.70
C ASP A 476 -41.82 0.08 -14.59
N ALA A 477 -42.63 -0.74 -15.27
CA ALA A 477 -42.38 -2.20 -15.38
C ALA A 477 -41.05 -2.48 -16.08
N TYR A 478 -40.71 -1.75 -17.14
CA TYR A 478 -39.41 -1.84 -17.80
C TYR A 478 -38.24 -1.51 -16.86
N VAL A 479 -38.35 -0.40 -16.12
CA VAL A 479 -37.32 -0.02 -15.13
C VAL A 479 -37.21 -1.09 -14.04
N LEU A 480 -38.33 -1.62 -13.53
CA LEU A 480 -38.33 -2.71 -12.54
C LEU A 480 -37.64 -3.97 -13.06
N ASN A 481 -37.89 -4.35 -14.30
CA ASN A 481 -37.25 -5.52 -14.92
C ASN A 481 -35.74 -5.30 -15.05
N CYS A 482 -35.28 -4.10 -15.44
CA CYS A 482 -33.86 -3.75 -15.48
C CYS A 482 -33.21 -3.79 -14.09
N LEU A 483 -33.85 -3.20 -13.07
CA LEU A 483 -33.36 -3.23 -11.70
C LEU A 483 -33.33 -4.65 -11.13
N GLY A 484 -34.34 -5.46 -11.41
CA GLY A 484 -34.40 -6.87 -11.01
C GLY A 484 -33.30 -7.73 -11.64
N ALA A 485 -33.02 -7.50 -12.94
CA ALA A 485 -31.94 -8.16 -13.66
C ALA A 485 -30.56 -7.86 -13.07
N MET A 486 -30.33 -6.63 -12.58
CA MET A 486 -29.10 -6.23 -11.91
C MET A 486 -29.03 -6.75 -10.47
N HIS A 487 -30.13 -6.67 -9.72
CA HIS A 487 -30.19 -7.03 -8.30
C HIS A 487 -29.90 -8.51 -8.05
N THR A 488 -30.50 -9.40 -8.86
CA THR A 488 -30.46 -10.86 -8.60
C THR A 488 -29.04 -11.44 -8.60
N PRO A 489 -28.18 -11.16 -9.61
CA PRO A 489 -26.80 -11.66 -9.61
C PRO A 489 -25.91 -10.99 -8.58
N LEU A 490 -26.08 -9.68 -8.32
CA LEU A 490 -25.26 -8.94 -7.35
C LEU A 490 -25.48 -9.38 -5.91
N LYS A 491 -26.69 -9.89 -5.59
CA LYS A 491 -27.04 -10.37 -4.24
C LYS A 491 -26.15 -11.52 -3.74
N GLN A 492 -25.50 -12.24 -4.64
CA GLN A 492 -24.63 -13.37 -4.30
C GLN A 492 -23.29 -12.93 -3.69
N TYR A 493 -22.93 -11.64 -3.83
CA TYR A 493 -21.64 -11.11 -3.42
C TYR A 493 -21.78 -10.21 -2.19
N GLN A 494 -21.09 -10.53 -1.08
CA GLN A 494 -21.09 -9.73 0.14
C GLN A 494 -20.58 -8.31 -0.10
N LEU A 495 -19.54 -8.17 -0.94
CA LEU A 495 -18.95 -6.89 -1.31
C LEU A 495 -19.92 -5.94 -2.05
N ALA A 496 -20.99 -6.48 -2.65
CA ALA A 496 -22.03 -5.70 -3.32
C ALA A 496 -23.23 -5.37 -2.41
N GLN A 497 -23.18 -5.66 -1.11
CA GLN A 497 -24.32 -5.52 -0.19
C GLN A 497 -24.90 -4.09 -0.16
N ALA A 498 -24.06 -3.08 -0.13
CA ALA A 498 -24.51 -1.67 -0.14
C ALA A 498 -25.30 -1.36 -1.42
N LYS A 499 -24.81 -1.80 -2.59
CA LYS A 499 -25.47 -1.59 -3.87
C LYS A 499 -26.77 -2.39 -3.99
N THR A 500 -26.79 -3.61 -3.52
CA THR A 500 -28.03 -4.44 -3.52
C THR A 500 -29.10 -3.86 -2.61
N GLN A 501 -28.74 -3.23 -1.49
CA GLN A 501 -29.68 -2.51 -0.63
C GLN A 501 -30.26 -1.27 -1.34
N ASP A 502 -29.42 -0.51 -2.06
CA ASP A 502 -29.91 0.64 -2.85
C ASP A 502 -30.87 0.19 -3.97
N LEU A 503 -30.49 -0.88 -4.72
CA LEU A 503 -31.36 -1.46 -5.74
C LEU A 503 -32.68 -1.96 -5.14
N THR A 504 -32.65 -2.63 -3.98
CA THR A 504 -33.86 -3.08 -3.27
C THR A 504 -34.77 -1.91 -2.91
N ARG A 505 -34.20 -0.80 -2.43
CA ARG A 505 -34.97 0.43 -2.12
C ARG A 505 -35.61 1.03 -3.36
N ARG A 506 -34.87 1.11 -4.48
CA ARG A 506 -35.39 1.61 -5.77
C ARG A 506 -36.50 0.71 -6.31
N ILE A 507 -36.33 -0.60 -6.25
CA ILE A 507 -37.37 -1.59 -6.64
C ILE A 507 -38.63 -1.41 -5.79
N SER A 508 -38.49 -1.34 -4.45
CA SER A 508 -39.63 -1.16 -3.56
C SER A 508 -40.37 0.16 -3.79
N LYS A 509 -39.61 1.25 -4.04
CA LYS A 509 -40.22 2.56 -4.37
C LYS A 509 -41.01 2.48 -5.66
N LYS A 510 -40.42 1.97 -6.75
CA LYS A 510 -41.09 1.83 -8.03
C LYS A 510 -42.30 0.90 -7.97
N ALA A 511 -42.22 -0.19 -7.19
CA ALA A 511 -43.36 -1.07 -6.96
C ALA A 511 -44.51 -0.36 -6.24
N THR A 512 -44.22 0.51 -5.28
CA THR A 512 -45.21 1.32 -4.60
C THR A 512 -45.83 2.35 -5.56
N ASP A 513 -44.99 3.04 -6.35
CA ASP A 513 -45.47 4.04 -7.34
C ASP A 513 -46.46 3.39 -8.35
N ILE A 514 -46.17 2.17 -8.85
CA ILE A 514 -47.07 1.43 -9.76
C ILE A 514 -48.39 1.11 -9.05
N ALA A 515 -48.32 0.57 -7.82
CA ALA A 515 -49.50 0.17 -7.06
C ALA A 515 -50.40 1.38 -6.74
N ASP A 516 -49.81 2.47 -6.30
CA ASP A 516 -50.54 3.72 -5.96
C ASP A 516 -51.14 4.36 -7.18
N ASN A 517 -50.39 4.56 -8.28
CA ASN A 517 -50.87 5.19 -9.51
C ASN A 517 -52.04 4.40 -10.12
N HIS A 518 -51.95 3.06 -10.11
CA HIS A 518 -53.02 2.22 -10.64
C HIS A 518 -54.24 2.18 -9.71
N ALA A 519 -54.04 2.18 -8.40
CA ALA A 519 -55.12 2.30 -7.43
C ALA A 519 -55.84 3.65 -7.56
N GLU A 520 -55.10 4.75 -7.70
CA GLU A 520 -55.66 6.07 -7.92
C GLU A 520 -56.48 6.16 -9.23
N SER A 521 -55.99 5.53 -10.33
CA SER A 521 -56.74 5.46 -11.58
C SER A 521 -58.09 4.79 -11.37
N ILE A 522 -58.16 3.66 -10.68
CA ILE A 522 -59.43 2.95 -10.40
C ILE A 522 -60.32 3.76 -9.46
N LEU A 523 -59.75 4.34 -8.41
CA LEU A 523 -60.52 5.18 -7.50
C LEU A 523 -61.13 6.41 -8.20
N ASN A 524 -60.40 6.97 -9.17
CA ASN A 524 -60.86 8.08 -9.99
C ASN A 524 -61.98 7.61 -10.95
N GLU A 525 -61.82 6.49 -11.64
CA GLU A 525 -62.84 5.89 -12.53
C GLU A 525 -64.15 5.61 -11.79
N CYS A 526 -64.06 5.12 -10.55
CA CYS A 526 -65.22 4.90 -9.69
C CYS A 526 -65.80 6.16 -9.05
N GLY A 527 -65.11 7.33 -9.18
CA GLY A 527 -65.49 8.57 -8.52
C GLY A 527 -65.28 8.59 -7.01
N LEU A 528 -64.52 7.62 -6.47
CA LEU A 528 -64.27 7.50 -5.05
C LEU A 528 -63.15 8.44 -4.59
N LEU A 529 -62.27 8.90 -5.48
CA LEU A 529 -61.17 9.82 -5.16
C LEU A 529 -61.73 11.15 -4.69
N ASP A 530 -62.69 11.73 -5.42
CA ASP A 530 -63.35 13.02 -5.05
C ASP A 530 -64.10 12.90 -3.70
N VAL A 531 -64.71 11.72 -3.46
CA VAL A 531 -65.37 11.46 -2.17
C VAL A 531 -64.37 11.39 -1.03
N LEU A 532 -63.22 10.75 -1.24
CA LEU A 532 -62.13 10.64 -0.23
C LEU A 532 -61.54 12.01 0.11
N GLU A 533 -61.24 12.84 -0.88
CA GLU A 533 -60.74 14.21 -0.66
C GLU A 533 -61.70 15.05 0.19
N ARG A 534 -62.98 14.98 -0.16
CA ARG A 534 -64.01 15.71 0.61
C ARG A 534 -64.18 15.15 2.01
N VAL A 535 -64.22 13.85 2.17
CA VAL A 535 -64.29 13.20 3.48
C VAL A 535 -63.10 13.61 4.37
N SER A 536 -61.88 13.67 3.81
CA SER A 536 -60.71 14.13 4.54
C SER A 536 -60.81 15.59 5.02
N LEU A 537 -61.35 16.47 4.16
CA LEU A 537 -61.61 17.88 4.52
C LEU A 537 -62.60 18.04 5.66
N TYR A 538 -63.64 17.17 5.74
CA TYR A 538 -64.57 17.16 6.87
C TYR A 538 -63.97 16.63 8.14
N GLN A 539 -63.07 15.65 8.07
CA GLN A 539 -62.35 15.13 9.23
C GLN A 539 -61.38 16.17 9.82
N GLU A 540 -60.73 16.96 8.98
CA GLU A 540 -59.77 17.99 9.44
C GLU A 540 -60.47 19.25 10.00
N ARG A 541 -61.63 19.69 9.43
CA ARG A 541 -62.28 20.94 9.78
C ARG A 541 -63.25 20.86 10.98
N SER A 542 -63.63 19.67 11.42
CA SER A 542 -64.56 19.43 12.55
C SER A 542 -65.86 20.26 12.55
N SER A 543 -66.20 20.90 11.46
CA SER A 543 -67.37 21.81 11.38
C SER A 543 -68.21 21.51 10.16
N GLY A 544 -69.41 20.98 10.39
CA GLY A 544 -70.41 20.69 9.36
C GLY A 544 -70.85 19.21 9.36
N VAL A 545 -72.05 18.96 8.90
CA VAL A 545 -72.60 17.61 8.78
C VAL A 545 -72.38 17.15 7.34
N MET A 546 -71.65 16.05 7.16
CA MET A 546 -71.28 15.51 5.84
C MET A 546 -72.48 15.26 4.92
N SER A 547 -73.61 14.85 5.47
CA SER A 547 -74.83 14.57 4.71
C SER A 547 -75.47 15.79 4.07
N GLN A 548 -75.06 17.05 4.43
CA GLN A 548 -75.59 18.30 3.85
C GLN A 548 -74.81 18.74 2.59
N ASP A 549 -73.69 18.09 2.29
CA ASP A 549 -72.89 18.35 1.08
C ASP A 549 -73.60 17.67 -0.13
N PRO A 550 -74.00 18.45 -1.17
CA PRO A 550 -74.63 17.87 -2.36
C PRO A 550 -73.75 16.91 -3.14
N SER A 551 -72.41 16.96 -2.91
CA SER A 551 -71.46 16.07 -3.56
C SER A 551 -71.17 14.81 -2.71
N LEU A 552 -71.63 14.74 -1.47
CA LEU A 552 -71.49 13.61 -0.56
C LEU A 552 -72.85 12.99 -0.21
N THR A 553 -73.78 13.01 -1.12
CA THR A 553 -75.07 12.31 -0.95
C THR A 553 -74.87 10.82 -0.86
N LEU A 554 -75.70 10.14 -0.07
CA LEU A 554 -75.57 8.71 0.15
C LEU A 554 -75.66 7.88 -1.16
N ASP A 555 -76.41 8.37 -2.15
CA ASP A 555 -76.51 7.77 -3.49
C ASP A 555 -75.19 7.85 -4.28
N ILE A 556 -74.47 8.99 -4.21
CA ILE A 556 -73.19 9.14 -4.88
C ILE A 556 -72.15 8.25 -4.22
N ILE A 557 -72.08 8.24 -2.89
CA ILE A 557 -71.14 7.40 -2.13
C ILE A 557 -71.41 5.91 -2.35
N SER A 558 -72.68 5.49 -2.31
CA SER A 558 -73.05 4.09 -2.52
C SER A 558 -72.74 3.64 -3.94
N LYS A 559 -72.95 4.46 -4.94
CA LYS A 559 -72.59 4.22 -6.34
C LYS A 559 -71.08 4.10 -6.53
N ALA A 560 -70.28 5.00 -5.93
CA ALA A 560 -68.84 4.94 -6.00
C ALA A 560 -68.27 3.72 -5.30
N LEU A 561 -68.79 3.36 -4.12
CA LEU A 561 -68.40 2.14 -3.41
C LEU A 561 -68.81 0.86 -4.15
N GLN A 562 -69.99 0.83 -4.79
CA GLN A 562 -70.43 -0.30 -5.60
C GLN A 562 -69.56 -0.41 -6.87
N GLY A 563 -69.22 0.69 -7.54
CA GLY A 563 -68.30 0.70 -8.68
C GLY A 563 -66.94 0.09 -8.32
N LEU A 564 -66.40 0.43 -7.15
CA LEU A 564 -65.14 -0.18 -6.68
C LEU A 564 -65.30 -1.69 -6.44
N VAL A 565 -66.40 -2.16 -5.87
CA VAL A 565 -66.68 -3.59 -5.69
C VAL A 565 -66.81 -4.33 -7.03
N GLU A 566 -67.39 -3.69 -8.04
CA GLU A 566 -67.48 -4.24 -9.39
C GLU A 566 -66.12 -4.37 -10.04
N SER A 567 -65.30 -3.32 -9.98
CA SER A 567 -63.88 -3.37 -10.43
C SER A 567 -63.08 -4.39 -9.66
N ALA A 568 -63.30 -4.56 -8.35
CA ALA A 568 -62.63 -5.58 -7.55
C ALA A 568 -62.99 -7.01 -7.97
N LYS A 569 -64.22 -7.24 -8.45
CA LYS A 569 -64.65 -8.58 -8.99
C LYS A 569 -63.99 -8.93 -10.30
N GLU A 570 -63.54 -7.96 -11.10
CA GLU A 570 -62.72 -8.20 -12.30
C GLU A 570 -61.32 -8.77 -11.93
N GLY A 571 -60.91 -8.65 -10.66
CA GLY A 571 -59.65 -9.12 -10.13
C GLY A 571 -58.54 -8.07 -10.16
N ALA A 572 -57.52 -8.30 -9.35
CA ALA A 572 -56.33 -7.47 -9.41
C ALA A 572 -55.61 -7.73 -10.75
N PRO A 573 -55.02 -6.66 -11.37
CA PRO A 573 -54.27 -6.82 -12.60
C PRO A 573 -53.12 -7.83 -12.41
N ASP A 574 -52.88 -8.63 -13.43
CA ASP A 574 -51.92 -9.74 -13.38
C ASP A 574 -50.47 -9.22 -13.48
N PHE A 575 -50.26 -7.97 -13.85
CA PHE A 575 -48.94 -7.33 -14.03
C PHE A 575 -47.94 -8.24 -14.76
N GLN A 576 -48.39 -8.93 -15.82
CA GLN A 576 -47.59 -9.96 -16.54
C GLN A 576 -46.28 -9.39 -17.13
N GLU A 577 -46.23 -8.10 -17.38
CA GLU A 577 -45.08 -7.38 -17.91
C GLU A 577 -43.90 -7.34 -16.91
N ILE A 578 -44.16 -7.55 -15.61
CA ILE A 578 -43.16 -7.59 -14.57
C ILE A 578 -42.61 -9.01 -14.44
N GLN A 579 -41.33 -9.21 -14.73
CA GLN A 579 -40.72 -10.53 -14.80
C GLN A 579 -40.60 -11.23 -13.44
N SER A 580 -40.38 -10.49 -12.37
CA SER A 580 -40.17 -11.05 -11.02
C SER A 580 -41.51 -11.40 -10.38
N PRO A 581 -41.84 -12.73 -10.15
CA PRO A 581 -43.09 -13.14 -9.51
C PRO A 581 -43.27 -12.55 -8.11
N ARG A 582 -42.16 -12.39 -7.36
CA ARG A 582 -42.18 -11.83 -6.00
C ARG A 582 -42.57 -10.36 -6.00
N VAL A 583 -42.02 -9.59 -6.94
CA VAL A 583 -42.33 -8.15 -7.08
C VAL A 583 -43.77 -7.98 -7.56
N ARG A 584 -44.23 -8.85 -8.46
CA ARG A 584 -45.60 -8.89 -8.95
C ARG A 584 -46.60 -9.08 -7.81
N LEU A 585 -46.37 -10.05 -6.96
CA LEU A 585 -47.18 -10.32 -5.78
C LEU A 585 -47.17 -9.15 -4.78
N ASP A 586 -46.01 -8.54 -4.57
CA ASP A 586 -45.86 -7.36 -3.69
C ASP A 586 -46.70 -6.16 -4.21
N ILE A 587 -46.68 -5.92 -5.52
CA ILE A 587 -47.49 -4.85 -6.16
C ILE A 587 -48.97 -5.17 -6.04
N GLN A 588 -49.40 -6.43 -6.32
CA GLN A 588 -50.78 -6.85 -6.17
C GLN A 588 -51.28 -6.66 -4.73
N ASN A 589 -50.49 -7.06 -3.74
CA ASN A 589 -50.87 -6.88 -2.34
C ASN A 589 -50.97 -5.39 -1.94
N ARG A 590 -50.04 -4.58 -2.37
CA ARG A 590 -50.06 -3.12 -2.09
C ARG A 590 -51.23 -2.44 -2.75
N PHE A 591 -51.49 -2.77 -4.01
CA PHE A 591 -52.65 -2.29 -4.77
C PHE A 591 -53.99 -2.65 -4.09
N SER A 592 -54.17 -3.92 -3.74
CA SER A 592 -55.39 -4.39 -3.04
C SER A 592 -55.54 -3.72 -1.67
N ASN A 593 -54.46 -3.61 -0.91
CA ASN A 593 -54.48 -2.92 0.39
C ASN A 593 -54.85 -1.44 0.27
N ARG A 594 -54.36 -0.75 -0.77
CA ARG A 594 -54.71 0.67 -1.02
C ARG A 594 -56.18 0.87 -1.32
N LEU A 595 -56.76 -0.03 -2.13
CA LEU A 595 -58.21 0.01 -2.42
C LEU A 595 -59.07 -0.32 -1.20
N ILE A 596 -58.67 -1.31 -0.41
CA ILE A 596 -59.37 -1.70 0.83
C ILE A 596 -59.29 -0.54 1.85
N GLU A 597 -58.13 0.10 1.99
CA GLU A 597 -57.95 1.26 2.87
C GLU A 597 -58.86 2.42 2.46
N ALA A 598 -58.87 2.73 1.16
CA ALA A 598 -59.76 3.77 0.60
C ALA A 598 -61.22 3.50 0.89
N TYR A 599 -61.68 2.27 0.61
CA TYR A 599 -63.03 1.82 0.91
C TYR A 599 -63.36 1.93 2.40
N THR A 600 -62.49 1.43 3.25
CA THR A 600 -62.65 1.42 4.69
C THR A 600 -62.74 2.81 5.28
N ARG A 601 -61.91 3.76 4.80
CA ARG A 601 -61.98 5.17 5.23
C ARG A 601 -63.34 5.80 4.93
N VAL A 602 -63.86 5.62 3.72
CA VAL A 602 -65.18 6.12 3.36
C VAL A 602 -66.28 5.43 4.14
N TYR A 603 -66.21 4.09 4.27
CA TYR A 603 -67.17 3.30 5.01
C TYR A 603 -67.29 3.75 6.49
N ILE A 604 -66.14 3.90 7.17
CA ILE A 604 -66.11 4.36 8.56
C ILE A 604 -66.64 5.82 8.68
N ALA A 605 -66.28 6.67 7.73
CA ALA A 605 -66.74 8.05 7.75
C ALA A 605 -68.25 8.20 7.59
N VAL A 606 -68.88 7.39 6.74
CA VAL A 606 -70.32 7.36 6.54
C VAL A 606 -71.07 6.80 7.73
N LEU A 607 -70.52 5.79 8.40
CA LEU A 607 -71.13 5.20 9.59
C LEU A 607 -70.92 6.01 10.88
N ASN A 608 -70.12 7.06 10.83
CA ASN A 608 -69.92 7.92 11.98
C ASN A 608 -71.23 8.65 12.33
N PRO A 609 -71.75 8.57 13.59
CA PRO A 609 -72.98 9.26 14.00
C PRO A 609 -72.98 10.76 13.68
N ASN A 610 -71.82 11.37 13.71
CA ASN A 610 -71.66 12.85 13.44
C ASN A 610 -71.78 13.18 11.92
N ALA A 611 -71.72 12.21 11.03
CA ALA A 611 -71.81 12.41 9.59
C ALA A 611 -73.24 12.71 9.11
N GLY A 612 -74.28 12.37 9.88
CA GLY A 612 -75.68 12.73 9.66
C GLY A 612 -76.43 11.90 8.63
N TYR A 613 -75.98 10.71 8.25
CA TYR A 613 -76.64 9.86 7.24
C TYR A 613 -77.75 8.94 7.81
N GLY A 614 -77.98 8.91 9.09
CA GLY A 614 -79.03 8.08 9.73
C GLY A 614 -78.77 6.60 9.73
N SER A 615 -79.72 5.81 10.28
CA SER A 615 -79.59 4.37 10.47
C SER A 615 -79.62 3.56 9.15
N ASN A 616 -80.18 4.11 8.08
CA ASN A 616 -80.34 3.43 6.77
C ASN A 616 -79.06 3.45 5.91
N ALA A 617 -78.00 4.16 6.33
CA ALA A 617 -76.74 4.23 5.59
C ALA A 617 -76.06 2.83 5.46
N ARG A 618 -76.21 2.00 6.49
CA ARG A 618 -75.65 0.61 6.48
C ARG A 618 -76.36 -0.31 5.50
N ASP A 619 -77.65 -0.16 5.31
CA ASP A 619 -78.45 -0.99 4.41
C ASP A 619 -78.23 -0.60 2.93
N GLN A 620 -77.89 0.63 2.66
CA GLN A 620 -77.56 1.14 1.31
C GLN A 620 -76.15 0.76 0.87
N ILE A 621 -75.20 0.67 1.82
CA ILE A 621 -73.84 0.16 1.54
C ILE A 621 -73.85 -1.36 1.71
N LYS A 622 -74.10 -2.11 0.63
CA LYS A 622 -74.33 -3.56 0.58
C LYS A 622 -73.14 -4.43 1.04
N HIS A 623 -71.94 -3.91 1.02
CA HIS A 623 -70.72 -4.67 1.29
C HIS A 623 -69.93 -4.04 2.46
N ALA A 624 -69.52 -4.89 3.41
CA ALA A 624 -68.57 -4.52 4.46
C ALA A 624 -67.14 -4.53 3.93
N PRO A 625 -66.17 -3.82 4.52
CA PRO A 625 -64.77 -3.89 4.11
C PRO A 625 -64.18 -5.27 4.05
N ASP A 626 -64.59 -6.21 4.95
CA ASP A 626 -64.17 -7.58 5.00
C ASP A 626 -64.54 -8.38 3.74
N ALA A 627 -65.66 -7.99 3.08
CA ALA A 627 -66.06 -8.61 1.82
C ALA A 627 -65.11 -8.30 0.67
N LEU A 628 -64.52 -7.09 0.66
CA LEU A 628 -63.49 -6.68 -0.32
C LEU A 628 -62.19 -7.45 -0.09
N SER A 629 -61.72 -7.61 1.15
CA SER A 629 -60.52 -8.42 1.44
C SER A 629 -60.69 -9.87 0.99
N THR A 630 -61.89 -10.43 1.13
CA THR A 630 -62.22 -11.78 0.62
C THR A 630 -62.23 -11.85 -0.92
N ILE A 631 -62.74 -10.80 -1.61
CA ILE A 631 -62.73 -10.74 -3.07
C ILE A 631 -61.32 -10.64 -3.63
N PHE A 632 -60.40 -9.88 -2.98
CA PHE A 632 -58.99 -9.82 -3.35
C PHE A 632 -58.18 -11.03 -2.89
N GLY A 633 -58.75 -12.00 -2.16
CA GLY A 633 -58.07 -13.22 -1.70
C GLY A 633 -57.10 -12.98 -0.56
N MET A 634 -57.34 -11.95 0.25
CA MET A 634 -56.55 -11.62 1.43
C MET A 634 -57.18 -12.11 2.73
#